data_6fb9e80020238dec58c29a09dc13d5a5
#
_entry.id   6fb9e80020238dec58c29a09dc13d5a5
#
_cell.length_a   1.000
_cell.length_b   1.000
_cell.length_c   1.000
_cell.angle_alpha   90.00
_cell.angle_beta   90.00
_cell.angle_gamma   90.00
#
_symmetry.space_group_name_H-M   'P 1'
#
loop_
_entity.id
_entity.type
_entity.pdbx_description
1 polymer ?
#
loop_
_entity_poly.entity_id
_entity_poly.type
_entity_poly.pdbx_seq_one_letter_code
_entity_poly.pdbx_strand_id
1 'polypeptide(L)'
;NEQFDNDGSPVATIVKGVKRTMAAEYSRELSCKVFAGKCRLINLGYRQGGFAGFGLRRMLVNEHGEHKGILVAGEHKSIATDRVILVPGPEEEQKIVRWMYKMFTEELKTEQEIADILNQQGVLTDLNRTWTKATVNQVLTNEKYIGNNVSNRISFKLKTKRVVNPESEWIRKEGAFEAIVDPSVFYIAKGIINARARRFSNDELLQKLKDLQAKKGYLSALIINESPDMPSSSIYSSRFGSLVRAYQLIGYDPERDYSFIEINRFLRGLHKNIFEETIGKIQEIGG
;
A
#
# COMPACT_ATOMS: atom_id res chain seq x y z
N ASN A 1 -31.42 11.31 -25.78
CA ASN A 1 -31.81 9.93 -25.49
C ASN A 1 -32.42 9.31 -26.74
N GLU A 2 -31.61 8.63 -27.54
CA GLU A 2 -32.13 7.80 -28.63
C GLU A 2 -32.70 6.53 -28.01
N GLN A 3 -34.01 6.38 -28.02
CA GLN A 3 -34.66 5.13 -27.73
C GLN A 3 -34.44 4.16 -28.90
N PHE A 4 -33.90 2.99 -28.60
CA PHE A 4 -33.81 1.92 -29.57
C PHE A 4 -35.00 0.99 -29.38
N ASP A 5 -35.77 0.81 -30.41
CA ASP A 5 -36.76 -0.25 -30.44
C ASP A 5 -36.07 -1.61 -30.37
N ASN A 6 -36.47 -2.43 -29.40
CA ASN A 6 -35.90 -3.74 -29.19
C ASN A 6 -36.72 -4.77 -29.98
N ASP A 7 -36.73 -4.59 -31.31
CA ASP A 7 -37.49 -5.41 -32.26
C ASP A 7 -36.90 -6.82 -32.50
N GLY A 8 -35.75 -7.12 -31.80
CA GLY A 8 -35.05 -8.39 -31.96
C GLY A 8 -34.37 -8.59 -33.32
N SER A 9 -34.37 -7.58 -34.20
CA SER A 9 -33.78 -7.72 -35.52
C SER A 9 -32.26 -7.87 -35.46
N PRO A 10 -31.63 -8.63 -36.38
CA PRO A 10 -30.15 -8.73 -36.47
C PRO A 10 -29.49 -7.38 -36.64
N VAL A 11 -30.10 -6.44 -37.36
CA VAL A 11 -29.62 -5.10 -37.61
C VAL A 11 -29.56 -4.29 -36.30
N ALA A 12 -30.64 -4.32 -35.49
CA ALA A 12 -30.67 -3.65 -34.19
C ALA A 12 -29.58 -4.18 -33.25
N THR A 13 -29.31 -5.48 -33.28
CA THR A 13 -28.22 -6.12 -32.51
C THR A 13 -26.83 -5.61 -32.93
N ILE A 14 -26.57 -5.54 -34.24
CA ILE A 14 -25.32 -5.02 -34.80
C ILE A 14 -25.13 -3.54 -34.40
N VAL A 15 -26.14 -2.71 -34.59
CA VAL A 15 -26.09 -1.27 -34.27
C VAL A 15 -25.83 -1.06 -32.77
N LYS A 16 -26.49 -1.84 -31.90
CA LYS A 16 -26.22 -1.83 -30.45
C LYS A 16 -24.77 -2.24 -30.13
N GLY A 17 -24.27 -3.28 -30.79
CA GLY A 17 -22.88 -3.72 -30.66
C GLY A 17 -21.88 -2.64 -31.01
N VAL A 18 -22.05 -2.02 -32.18
CA VAL A 18 -21.20 -0.91 -32.65
C VAL A 18 -21.23 0.28 -31.67
N LYS A 19 -22.43 0.72 -31.25
CA LYS A 19 -22.55 1.84 -30.29
C LYS A 19 -21.90 1.54 -28.93
N ARG A 20 -22.02 0.32 -28.41
CA ARG A 20 -21.34 -0.12 -27.18
C ARG A 20 -19.81 -0.06 -27.34
N THR A 21 -19.29 -0.54 -28.46
CA THR A 21 -17.86 -0.51 -28.76
C THR A 21 -17.36 0.93 -28.87
N MET A 22 -18.08 1.80 -29.59
CA MET A 22 -17.75 3.22 -29.70
C MET A 22 -17.76 3.93 -28.33
N ALA A 23 -18.76 3.65 -27.48
CA ALA A 23 -18.82 4.22 -26.13
C ALA A 23 -17.67 3.75 -25.24
N ALA A 24 -17.28 2.48 -25.36
CA ALA A 24 -16.14 1.94 -24.64
C ALA A 24 -14.81 2.58 -25.10
N GLU A 25 -14.62 2.72 -26.40
CA GLU A 25 -13.44 3.37 -26.97
C GLU A 25 -13.35 4.85 -26.62
N TYR A 26 -14.47 5.58 -26.68
CA TYR A 26 -14.54 6.96 -26.21
C TYR A 26 -14.13 7.10 -24.73
N SER A 27 -14.62 6.19 -23.88
CA SER A 27 -14.25 6.17 -22.45
C SER A 27 -12.76 5.89 -22.24
N ARG A 28 -12.17 5.01 -23.07
CA ARG A 28 -10.75 4.70 -23.06
C ARG A 28 -9.91 5.91 -23.47
N GLU A 29 -10.25 6.55 -24.60
CA GLU A 29 -9.56 7.75 -25.06
C GLU A 29 -9.64 8.90 -24.05
N LEU A 30 -10.84 9.14 -23.51
CA LEU A 30 -11.06 10.19 -22.51
C LEU A 30 -10.19 9.91 -21.27
N SER A 31 -10.11 8.68 -20.80
CA SER A 31 -9.25 8.29 -19.67
C SER A 31 -7.78 8.61 -19.96
N CYS A 32 -7.28 8.33 -21.17
CA CYS A 32 -5.92 8.65 -21.58
C CYS A 32 -5.67 10.15 -21.61
N LYS A 33 -6.58 10.93 -22.20
CA LYS A 33 -6.47 12.39 -22.30
C LYS A 33 -6.47 13.05 -20.91
N VAL A 34 -7.38 12.62 -20.03
CA VAL A 34 -7.46 13.11 -18.64
C VAL A 34 -6.19 12.76 -17.87
N PHE A 35 -5.67 11.54 -18.03
CA PHE A 35 -4.42 11.14 -17.39
C PHE A 35 -3.23 11.97 -17.86
N ALA A 36 -3.08 12.18 -19.16
CA ALA A 36 -2.02 13.03 -19.73
C ALA A 36 -2.09 14.47 -19.22
N GLY A 37 -3.29 15.06 -19.16
CA GLY A 37 -3.52 16.39 -18.58
C GLY A 37 -3.15 16.46 -17.10
N LYS A 38 -3.50 15.43 -16.32
CA LYS A 38 -3.11 15.29 -14.91
C LYS A 38 -1.59 15.21 -14.75
N CYS A 39 -0.91 14.41 -15.55
CA CYS A 39 0.55 14.30 -15.54
C CYS A 39 1.22 15.64 -15.79
N ARG A 40 0.74 16.39 -16.81
CA ARG A 40 1.25 17.74 -17.12
C ARG A 40 1.12 18.68 -15.92
N LEU A 41 -0.03 18.70 -15.25
CA LEU A 41 -0.24 19.58 -14.10
C LEU A 41 0.64 19.19 -12.90
N ILE A 42 0.88 17.89 -12.69
CA ILE A 42 1.79 17.42 -11.65
C ILE A 42 3.23 17.87 -11.93
N ASN A 43 3.69 17.74 -13.17
CA ASN A 43 5.03 18.18 -13.59
C ASN A 43 5.20 19.70 -13.50
N LEU A 44 4.13 20.48 -13.58
CA LEU A 44 4.10 21.90 -13.30
C LEU A 44 4.06 22.25 -11.80
N GLY A 45 4.03 21.25 -10.92
CA GLY A 45 4.02 21.41 -9.47
C GLY A 45 2.62 21.49 -8.84
N TYR A 46 1.55 21.41 -9.62
CA TYR A 46 0.20 21.52 -9.07
C TYR A 46 -0.33 20.21 -8.50
N ARG A 47 -0.92 20.29 -7.32
CA ARG A 47 -1.54 19.15 -6.64
C ARG A 47 -2.80 18.67 -7.37
N GLN A 48 -2.90 17.38 -7.62
CA GLN A 48 -4.02 16.74 -8.30
C GLN A 48 -4.82 15.82 -7.37
N GLY A 49 -5.69 16.44 -6.57
CA GLY A 49 -6.60 15.74 -5.66
C GLY A 49 -5.95 15.18 -4.38
N GLY A 50 -6.79 14.62 -3.52
CA GLY A 50 -6.41 14.05 -2.22
C GLY A 50 -6.26 15.10 -1.11
N PHE A 51 -6.19 14.59 0.13
CA PHE A 51 -5.99 15.42 1.32
C PHE A 51 -4.60 16.03 1.36
N ALA A 52 -4.49 17.20 2.00
CA ALA A 52 -3.17 17.82 2.25
C ALA A 52 -2.32 16.90 3.14
N GLY A 53 -2.92 16.38 4.21
CA GLY A 53 -2.28 15.65 5.29
C GLY A 53 -1.88 16.55 6.44
N PHE A 54 -1.64 15.95 7.58
CA PHE A 54 -1.31 16.65 8.82
C PHE A 54 -0.08 17.55 8.64
N GLY A 55 -0.12 18.76 9.14
CA GLY A 55 0.94 19.76 8.97
C GLY A 55 0.98 20.48 7.62
N LEU A 56 0.08 20.15 6.69
CA LEU A 56 -0.02 20.79 5.36
C LEU A 56 -1.43 21.32 5.10
N ARG A 57 -1.53 22.32 4.22
CA ARG A 57 -2.82 22.87 3.75
C ARG A 57 -2.87 22.92 2.23
N ARG A 58 -4.08 22.86 1.68
CA ARG A 58 -4.33 23.07 0.25
C ARG A 58 -4.55 24.53 0.01
N MET A 59 -3.70 25.16 -0.77
CA MET A 59 -3.82 26.55 -1.17
C MET A 59 -4.35 26.61 -2.60
N LEU A 60 -5.41 27.38 -2.80
CA LEU A 60 -5.94 27.72 -4.11
C LEU A 60 -5.11 28.86 -4.72
N VAL A 61 -4.67 28.67 -5.96
CA VAL A 61 -3.95 29.70 -6.72
C VAL A 61 -4.63 29.94 -8.06
N ASN A 62 -4.58 31.16 -8.55
CA ASN A 62 -5.06 31.48 -9.90
C ASN A 62 -4.06 31.03 -10.98
N GLU A 63 -4.36 31.34 -12.25
CA GLU A 63 -3.49 31.04 -13.39
C GLU A 63 -2.15 31.77 -13.36
N HIS A 64 -2.04 32.89 -12.64
CA HIS A 64 -0.83 33.69 -12.46
C HIS A 64 -0.02 33.27 -11.24
N GLY A 65 -0.48 32.26 -10.47
CA GLY A 65 0.18 31.76 -9.26
C GLY A 65 -0.15 32.57 -7.99
N GLU A 66 -1.06 33.54 -8.04
CA GLU A 66 -1.45 34.31 -6.87
C GLU A 66 -2.35 33.49 -5.94
N HIS A 67 -2.10 33.59 -4.64
CA HIS A 67 -2.85 32.88 -3.62
C HIS A 67 -4.25 33.45 -3.44
N LYS A 68 -5.29 32.62 -3.55
CA LYS A 68 -6.69 32.99 -3.35
C LYS A 68 -7.21 32.66 -1.96
N GLY A 69 -6.77 31.54 -1.39
CA GLY A 69 -7.22 31.08 -0.07
C GLY A 69 -6.95 29.61 0.18
N ILE A 70 -7.07 29.21 1.45
CA ILE A 70 -6.91 27.83 1.89
C ILE A 70 -8.23 27.09 1.65
N LEU A 71 -8.15 25.93 0.99
CA LEU A 71 -9.28 25.02 0.82
C LEU A 71 -9.39 24.10 2.04
N VAL A 72 -10.50 24.17 2.76
CA VAL A 72 -10.79 23.27 3.87
C VAL A 72 -11.15 21.86 3.39
N ALA A 73 -11.27 20.91 4.33
CA ALA A 73 -11.63 19.54 4.03
C ALA A 73 -13.00 19.49 3.31
N GLY A 74 -13.05 18.79 2.16
CA GLY A 74 -14.27 18.70 1.33
C GLY A 74 -14.45 19.82 0.31
N GLU A 75 -13.79 20.95 0.44
CA GLU A 75 -13.86 22.01 -0.58
C GLU A 75 -13.15 21.64 -1.86
N HIS A 76 -13.69 22.13 -2.96
CA HIS A 76 -13.15 21.97 -4.30
C HIS A 76 -13.00 23.34 -4.99
N LYS A 77 -12.08 23.44 -5.93
CA LYS A 77 -11.97 24.64 -6.75
C LYS A 77 -13.22 24.84 -7.60
N SER A 78 -13.71 26.06 -7.66
CA SER A 78 -14.91 26.44 -8.45
C SER A 78 -14.55 26.76 -9.91
N ILE A 79 -13.36 27.34 -10.14
CA ILE A 79 -12.92 27.83 -11.45
C ILE A 79 -11.97 26.79 -12.06
N ALA A 80 -12.18 26.46 -13.34
CA ALA A 80 -11.40 25.44 -14.04
C ALA A 80 -9.92 25.81 -14.19
N THR A 81 -9.61 27.10 -14.38
CA THR A 81 -8.25 27.62 -14.52
C THR A 81 -7.48 27.65 -13.21
N ASP A 82 -8.15 27.74 -12.07
CA ASP A 82 -7.50 27.73 -10.77
C ASP A 82 -6.74 26.42 -10.54
N ARG A 83 -5.68 26.49 -9.75
CA ARG A 83 -4.79 25.39 -9.41
C ARG A 83 -4.71 25.22 -7.89
N VAL A 84 -4.22 24.08 -7.45
CA VAL A 84 -4.02 23.79 -6.03
C VAL A 84 -2.56 23.45 -5.81
N ILE A 85 -1.96 24.07 -4.79
CA ILE A 85 -0.63 23.71 -4.28
C ILE A 85 -0.76 23.26 -2.82
N LEU A 86 0.29 22.65 -2.27
CA LEU A 86 0.41 22.42 -0.84
C LEU A 86 1.29 23.51 -0.24
N VAL A 87 0.88 23.98 0.93
CA VAL A 87 1.63 24.93 1.75
C VAL A 87 1.76 24.39 3.18
N PRO A 88 2.79 24.77 3.94
CA PRO A 88 2.86 24.47 5.36
C PRO A 88 1.60 24.91 6.08
N GLY A 89 1.13 24.08 7.00
CA GLY A 89 0.00 24.38 7.88
C GLY A 89 0.44 25.12 9.15
N PRO A 90 -0.39 25.09 10.22
CA PRO A 90 -0.02 25.70 11.50
C PRO A 90 1.31 25.19 12.03
N GLU A 91 2.07 26.09 12.68
CA GLU A 91 3.41 25.76 13.17
C GLU A 91 3.42 24.65 14.22
N GLU A 92 2.34 24.55 15.02
CA GLU A 92 2.16 23.49 16.01
C GLU A 92 2.12 22.12 15.33
N GLU A 93 1.39 21.98 14.22
CA GLU A 93 1.33 20.73 13.45
C GLU A 93 2.65 20.41 12.77
N GLN A 94 3.34 21.43 12.25
CA GLN A 94 4.67 21.24 11.65
C GLN A 94 5.68 20.76 12.69
N LYS A 95 5.68 21.32 13.90
CA LYS A 95 6.53 20.87 15.02
C LYS A 95 6.27 19.42 15.36
N ILE A 96 5.01 18.99 15.39
CA ILE A 96 4.64 17.58 15.62
C ILE A 96 5.17 16.69 14.50
N VAL A 97 5.07 17.09 13.23
CA VAL A 97 5.63 16.33 12.12
C VAL A 97 7.15 16.18 12.28
N ARG A 98 7.90 17.26 12.55
CA ARG A 98 9.33 17.21 12.78
C ARG A 98 9.68 16.35 13.99
N TRP A 99 8.89 16.41 15.06
CA TRP A 99 9.04 15.58 16.24
C TRP A 99 8.83 14.08 15.93
N MET A 100 7.83 13.71 15.11
CA MET A 100 7.65 12.31 14.68
C MET A 100 8.89 11.76 13.99
N TYR A 101 9.50 12.53 13.09
CA TYR A 101 10.74 12.12 12.42
C TYR A 101 11.89 11.96 13.41
N LYS A 102 12.05 12.90 14.35
CA LYS A 102 13.06 12.82 15.39
C LYS A 102 12.90 11.57 16.26
N MET A 103 11.69 11.30 16.76
CA MET A 103 11.39 10.10 17.54
C MET A 103 11.74 8.82 16.79
N PHE A 104 11.46 8.80 15.48
CA PHE A 104 11.69 7.61 14.66
C PHE A 104 13.16 7.41 14.29
N THR A 105 13.90 8.47 13.94
CA THR A 105 15.27 8.37 13.45
C THR A 105 16.34 8.43 14.54
N GLU A 106 16.12 9.23 15.59
CA GLU A 106 17.10 9.42 16.67
C GLU A 106 16.77 8.54 17.89
N GLU A 107 15.52 8.51 18.32
CA GLU A 107 15.11 7.72 19.49
C GLU A 107 14.67 6.29 19.15
N LEU A 108 14.72 5.92 17.87
CA LEU A 108 14.44 4.58 17.33
C LEU A 108 13.06 4.02 17.74
N LYS A 109 12.11 4.88 18.08
CA LYS A 109 10.74 4.49 18.41
C LYS A 109 10.03 3.89 17.19
N THR A 110 9.15 2.97 17.46
CA THR A 110 8.30 2.37 16.42
C THR A 110 7.16 3.32 16.05
N GLU A 111 6.58 3.12 14.89
CA GLU A 111 5.42 3.88 14.42
C GLU A 111 4.23 3.73 15.38
N GLN A 112 4.10 2.58 16.07
CA GLN A 112 3.05 2.34 17.06
C GLN A 112 3.28 3.17 18.31
N GLU A 113 4.49 3.16 18.88
CA GLU A 113 4.83 3.95 20.07
C GLU A 113 4.63 5.45 19.82
N ILE A 114 5.01 5.94 18.64
CA ILE A 114 4.76 7.34 18.25
C ILE A 114 3.25 7.64 18.21
N ALA A 115 2.44 6.74 17.64
CA ALA A 115 1.00 6.89 17.61
C ALA A 115 0.39 6.92 19.02
N ASP A 116 0.85 6.04 19.91
CA ASP A 116 0.37 5.94 21.29
C ASP A 116 0.71 7.22 22.09
N ILE A 117 1.91 7.77 21.92
CA ILE A 117 2.31 9.02 22.57
C ILE A 117 1.41 10.18 22.09
N LEU A 118 1.18 10.31 20.78
CA LEU A 118 0.31 11.37 20.25
C LEU A 118 -1.12 11.25 20.75
N ASN A 119 -1.64 10.04 20.83
CA ASN A 119 -2.98 9.76 21.36
C ASN A 119 -3.08 10.10 22.86
N GLN A 120 -2.06 9.79 23.65
CA GLN A 120 -1.99 10.15 25.06
C GLN A 120 -1.97 11.68 25.28
N GLN A 121 -1.33 12.40 24.36
CA GLN A 121 -1.31 13.88 24.37
C GLN A 121 -2.60 14.50 23.82
N GLY A 122 -3.58 13.70 23.37
CA GLY A 122 -4.83 14.18 22.80
C GLY A 122 -4.69 14.81 21.41
N VAL A 123 -3.55 14.61 20.73
CA VAL A 123 -3.33 15.12 19.38
C VAL A 123 -4.14 14.30 18.38
N LEU A 124 -4.99 14.94 17.60
CA LEU A 124 -5.77 14.29 16.54
C LEU A 124 -5.12 14.51 15.17
N THR A 125 -5.42 13.62 14.22
CA THR A 125 -5.03 13.78 12.81
C THR A 125 -5.80 14.92 12.13
N ASP A 126 -5.41 15.29 10.90
CA ASP A 126 -6.12 16.25 10.03
C ASP A 126 -7.58 15.88 9.71
N LEU A 127 -7.98 14.66 10.00
CA LEU A 127 -9.36 14.17 9.89
C LEU A 127 -10.07 14.01 11.25
N ASN A 128 -9.55 14.61 12.31
CA ASN A 128 -10.05 14.51 13.69
C ASN A 128 -10.16 13.03 14.18
N ARG A 129 -9.19 12.20 13.82
CA ARG A 129 -9.11 10.80 14.24
C ARG A 129 -7.87 10.55 15.09
N THR A 130 -7.89 9.49 15.87
CA THR A 130 -6.72 9.01 16.60
C THR A 130 -5.62 8.53 15.64
N TRP A 131 -4.38 8.66 16.08
CA TRP A 131 -3.23 8.16 15.35
C TRP A 131 -3.17 6.64 15.41
N THR A 132 -2.71 6.04 14.33
CA THR A 132 -2.45 4.61 14.20
C THR A 132 -1.06 4.41 13.62
N LYS A 133 -0.50 3.21 13.78
CA LYS A 133 0.76 2.84 13.11
C LYS A 133 0.75 3.20 11.61
N ALA A 134 -0.37 2.93 10.92
CA ALA A 134 -0.49 3.18 9.49
C ALA A 134 -0.46 4.68 9.15
N THR A 135 -1.09 5.55 9.96
CA THR A 135 -1.09 6.99 9.74
C THR A 135 0.28 7.61 10.02
N VAL A 136 0.99 7.17 11.05
CA VAL A 136 2.38 7.58 11.31
C VAL A 136 3.29 7.13 10.18
N ASN A 137 3.22 5.86 9.75
CA ASN A 137 4.00 5.36 8.60
C ASN A 137 3.72 6.16 7.32
N GLN A 138 2.46 6.58 7.10
CA GLN A 138 2.10 7.42 5.97
C GLN A 138 2.76 8.80 6.04
N VAL A 139 2.93 9.40 7.21
CA VAL A 139 3.68 10.65 7.38
C VAL A 139 5.15 10.41 7.08
N LEU A 140 5.78 9.39 7.68
CA LEU A 140 7.22 9.09 7.55
C LEU A 140 7.65 8.69 6.13
N THR A 141 6.74 8.25 5.26
CA THR A 141 7.05 7.77 3.90
C THR A 141 6.55 8.64 2.77
N ASN A 142 5.86 9.74 3.07
CA ASN A 142 5.26 10.57 2.04
C ASN A 142 6.15 11.76 1.67
N GLU A 143 6.65 11.74 0.45
CA GLU A 143 7.57 12.75 -0.08
C GLU A 143 7.03 14.18 -0.11
N LYS A 144 5.72 14.41 0.10
CA LYS A 144 5.17 15.76 0.20
C LYS A 144 5.76 16.58 1.37
N TYR A 145 6.22 15.90 2.43
CA TYR A 145 6.85 16.56 3.59
C TYR A 145 8.24 17.12 3.30
N ILE A 146 8.90 16.62 2.24
CA ILE A 146 10.13 17.18 1.69
C ILE A 146 9.89 18.04 0.43
N GLY A 147 8.64 18.43 0.20
CA GLY A 147 8.26 19.33 -0.89
C GLY A 147 8.01 18.66 -2.24
N ASN A 148 8.06 17.35 -2.36
CA ASN A 148 7.86 16.65 -3.62
C ASN A 148 6.39 16.37 -3.90
N ASN A 149 5.98 16.53 -5.16
CA ASN A 149 4.66 16.13 -5.63
C ASN A 149 4.76 14.79 -6.37
N VAL A 150 4.30 13.71 -5.73
CA VAL A 150 4.35 12.34 -6.29
C VAL A 150 2.96 11.82 -6.55
N SER A 151 2.73 11.30 -7.74
CA SER A 151 1.45 10.73 -8.17
C SER A 151 1.65 9.43 -8.93
N ASN A 152 0.55 8.78 -9.32
CA ASN A 152 0.54 7.49 -10.03
C ASN A 152 1.18 6.33 -9.25
N ARG A 153 1.23 6.41 -7.92
CA ARG A 153 1.69 5.29 -7.06
C ARG A 153 0.78 4.08 -7.13
N ILE A 154 -0.49 4.32 -7.46
CA ILE A 154 -1.54 3.31 -7.58
C ILE A 154 -2.37 3.66 -8.81
N SER A 155 -2.69 2.65 -9.62
CA SER A 155 -3.63 2.76 -10.72
C SER A 155 -4.89 1.93 -10.48
N PHE A 156 -6.03 2.50 -10.88
CA PHE A 156 -7.35 1.88 -10.80
C PHE A 156 -8.14 2.28 -12.04
N LYS A 157 -7.62 1.91 -13.22
CA LYS A 157 -8.16 2.33 -14.51
C LYS A 157 -9.51 1.66 -14.75
N LEU A 158 -10.52 2.47 -15.10
CA LEU A 158 -11.89 2.02 -15.45
C LEU A 158 -12.50 1.03 -14.44
N LYS A 159 -12.25 1.23 -13.14
CA LYS A 159 -12.73 0.37 -12.05
C LYS A 159 -12.30 -1.11 -12.17
N THR A 160 -11.22 -1.38 -12.85
CA THR A 160 -10.56 -2.69 -12.88
C THR A 160 -9.78 -2.94 -11.59
N LYS A 161 -8.97 -3.97 -11.54
CA LYS A 161 -8.19 -4.31 -10.35
C LYS A 161 -7.23 -3.16 -9.96
N ARG A 162 -7.17 -2.84 -8.65
CA ARG A 162 -6.19 -1.92 -8.08
C ARG A 162 -4.78 -2.50 -8.23
N VAL A 163 -3.88 -1.75 -8.83
CA VAL A 163 -2.48 -2.13 -9.04
C VAL A 163 -1.58 -1.10 -8.37
N VAL A 164 -0.56 -1.57 -7.66
CA VAL A 164 0.54 -0.73 -7.16
C VAL A 164 1.57 -0.61 -8.28
N ASN A 165 1.81 0.61 -8.71
CA ASN A 165 2.76 0.87 -9.79
C ASN A 165 4.20 0.88 -9.25
N PRO A 166 5.18 0.38 -10.02
CA PRO A 166 6.58 0.50 -9.67
C PRO A 166 7.02 1.98 -9.65
N GLU A 167 8.10 2.28 -8.95
CA GLU A 167 8.60 3.66 -8.83
C GLU A 167 8.96 4.30 -10.18
N SER A 168 9.35 3.51 -11.16
CA SER A 168 9.63 3.95 -12.54
C SER A 168 8.42 4.54 -13.27
N GLU A 169 7.21 4.20 -12.86
CA GLU A 169 5.96 4.72 -13.41
C GLU A 169 5.39 5.91 -12.61
N TRP A 170 6.03 6.27 -11.51
CA TRP A 170 5.56 7.39 -10.71
C TRP A 170 5.85 8.71 -11.41
N ILE A 171 4.90 9.63 -11.33
CA ILE A 171 5.07 10.98 -11.82
C ILE A 171 5.52 11.82 -10.63
N ARG A 172 6.77 12.32 -10.68
CA ARG A 172 7.39 13.05 -9.59
C ARG A 172 7.82 14.43 -10.05
N LYS A 173 7.47 15.46 -9.29
CA LYS A 173 8.02 16.81 -9.38
C LYS A 173 8.66 17.13 -8.05
N GLU A 174 9.98 17.22 -8.03
CA GLU A 174 10.76 17.60 -6.86
C GLU A 174 10.66 19.09 -6.60
N GLY A 175 10.68 19.50 -5.33
CA GLY A 175 10.60 20.89 -4.93
C GLY A 175 9.33 21.62 -5.39
N ALA A 176 8.22 20.89 -5.55
CA ALA A 176 6.94 21.46 -5.94
C ALA A 176 6.28 22.30 -4.83
N PHE A 177 6.65 22.03 -3.58
CA PHE A 177 6.08 22.63 -2.38
C PHE A 177 7.17 23.02 -1.39
N GLU A 178 6.84 23.88 -0.43
CA GLU A 178 7.71 24.17 0.70
C GLU A 178 7.84 22.94 1.60
N ALA A 179 9.07 22.56 1.93
CA ALA A 179 9.35 21.39 2.76
C ALA A 179 9.15 21.70 4.26
N ILE A 180 8.54 20.76 4.99
CA ILE A 180 8.42 20.80 6.46
C ILE A 180 9.61 20.11 7.13
N VAL A 181 10.13 19.05 6.47
CA VAL A 181 11.17 18.16 6.97
C VAL A 181 12.39 18.23 6.07
N ASP A 182 13.58 18.17 6.67
CA ASP A 182 14.80 18.08 5.90
C ASP A 182 14.86 16.77 5.09
N PRO A 183 15.24 16.83 3.80
CA PRO A 183 15.34 15.65 2.95
C PRO A 183 16.25 14.55 3.53
N SER A 184 17.36 14.91 4.21
CA SER A 184 18.27 13.93 4.81
C SER A 184 17.57 13.08 5.87
N VAL A 185 16.80 13.70 6.76
CA VAL A 185 16.05 13.03 7.82
C VAL A 185 14.96 12.14 7.23
N PHE A 186 14.28 12.62 6.19
CA PHE A 186 13.28 11.83 5.47
C PHE A 186 13.88 10.55 4.87
N TYR A 187 15.01 10.66 4.18
CA TYR A 187 15.63 9.49 3.55
C TYR A 187 16.21 8.51 4.57
N ILE A 188 16.69 8.98 5.73
CA ILE A 188 17.05 8.10 6.85
C ILE A 188 15.82 7.30 7.32
N ALA A 189 14.70 7.97 7.58
CA ALA A 189 13.47 7.31 8.00
C ALA A 189 12.98 6.30 6.94
N LYS A 190 12.99 6.69 5.67
CA LYS A 190 12.63 5.80 4.55
C LYS A 190 13.58 4.59 4.46
N GLY A 191 14.86 4.78 4.67
CA GLY A 191 15.86 3.72 4.71
C GLY A 191 15.61 2.71 5.83
N ILE A 192 15.31 3.17 7.05
CA ILE A 192 14.98 2.32 8.21
C ILE A 192 13.70 1.50 7.90
N ILE A 193 12.66 2.14 7.36
CA ILE A 193 11.40 1.46 7.02
C ILE A 193 11.64 0.40 5.93
N ASN A 194 12.40 0.72 4.89
CA ASN A 194 12.71 -0.21 3.81
C ASN A 194 13.56 -1.39 4.31
N ALA A 195 14.51 -1.15 5.19
CA ALA A 195 15.33 -2.20 5.80
C ALA A 195 14.47 -3.15 6.65
N ARG A 196 13.53 -2.62 7.45
CA ARG A 196 12.55 -3.42 8.21
C ARG A 196 11.55 -4.17 7.31
N ALA A 197 11.17 -3.59 6.16
CA ALA A 197 10.24 -4.18 5.20
C ALA A 197 10.90 -5.15 4.22
N ARG A 198 12.23 -5.31 4.26
CA ARG A 198 12.97 -6.21 3.38
C ARG A 198 12.43 -7.62 3.51
N ARG A 199 11.85 -8.11 2.41
CA ARG A 199 11.41 -9.50 2.32
C ARG A 199 12.58 -10.32 1.80
N PHE A 200 13.01 -11.27 2.60
CA PHE A 200 13.99 -12.25 2.15
C PHE A 200 13.43 -13.06 0.98
N SER A 201 14.24 -13.32 -0.03
CA SER A 201 13.94 -14.31 -1.06
C SER A 201 13.89 -15.73 -0.47
N ASN A 202 13.36 -16.69 -1.20
CA ASN A 202 13.34 -18.08 -0.73
C ASN A 202 14.78 -18.60 -0.56
N ASP A 203 15.68 -18.25 -1.47
CA ASP A 203 17.07 -18.68 -1.41
C ASP A 203 17.82 -18.06 -0.24
N GLU A 204 17.60 -16.76 0.04
CA GLU A 204 18.15 -16.08 1.24
C GLU A 204 17.65 -16.72 2.52
N LEU A 205 16.37 -17.10 2.58
CA LEU A 205 15.79 -17.79 3.73
C LEU A 205 16.43 -19.16 3.96
N LEU A 206 16.59 -19.96 2.89
CA LEU A 206 17.22 -21.27 2.96
C LEU A 206 18.70 -21.16 3.32
N GLN A 207 19.42 -20.16 2.75
CA GLN A 207 20.83 -19.95 3.10
C GLN A 207 21.00 -19.57 4.58
N LYS A 208 20.19 -18.64 5.09
CA LYS A 208 20.21 -18.32 6.54
C LYS A 208 19.96 -19.53 7.42
N LEU A 209 19.06 -20.42 7.00
CA LEU A 209 18.76 -21.63 7.75
C LEU A 209 19.95 -22.61 7.74
N LYS A 210 20.65 -22.75 6.60
CA LYS A 210 21.88 -23.54 6.48
C LYS A 210 22.99 -22.97 7.39
N ASP A 211 23.18 -21.66 7.35
CA ASP A 211 24.21 -20.98 8.17
C ASP A 211 23.92 -21.15 9.66
N LEU A 212 22.66 -21.11 10.08
CA LEU A 212 22.26 -21.36 11.45
C LEU A 212 22.51 -22.83 11.85
N GLN A 213 22.19 -23.77 10.96
CA GLN A 213 22.46 -25.21 11.18
C GLN A 213 23.97 -25.46 11.35
N ALA A 214 24.79 -24.87 10.48
CA ALA A 214 26.25 -25.02 10.57
C ALA A 214 26.79 -24.43 11.89
N LYS A 215 26.19 -23.35 12.40
CA LYS A 215 26.60 -22.68 13.65
C LYS A 215 26.15 -23.43 14.91
N LYS A 216 24.93 -23.99 14.91
CA LYS A 216 24.28 -24.56 16.09
C LYS A 216 24.27 -26.09 16.12
N GLY A 217 24.48 -26.75 14.98
CA GLY A 217 24.45 -28.21 14.82
C GLY A 217 23.03 -28.78 14.68
N TYR A 218 22.03 -28.10 15.23
CA TYR A 218 20.62 -28.52 15.17
C TYR A 218 19.68 -27.36 15.01
N LEU A 219 18.48 -27.61 14.48
CA LEU A 219 17.46 -26.61 14.22
C LEU A 219 16.16 -26.92 14.98
N SER A 220 15.56 -25.89 15.55
CA SER A 220 14.21 -25.91 16.10
C SER A 220 13.54 -24.56 15.92
N ALA A 221 12.21 -24.51 16.01
CA ALA A 221 11.48 -23.25 15.97
C ALA A 221 11.96 -22.26 17.04
N LEU A 222 12.32 -22.76 18.22
CA LEU A 222 12.81 -21.96 19.33
C LEU A 222 14.15 -21.32 18.99
N ILE A 223 15.12 -22.09 18.51
CA ILE A 223 16.46 -21.59 18.13
C ILE A 223 16.37 -20.57 17.01
N ILE A 224 15.50 -20.78 16.02
CA ILE A 224 15.28 -19.81 14.94
C ILE A 224 14.76 -18.50 15.50
N ASN A 225 13.77 -18.55 16.40
CA ASN A 225 13.16 -17.35 16.97
C ASN A 225 14.06 -16.59 17.94
N GLU A 226 14.96 -17.28 18.63
CA GLU A 226 15.93 -16.69 19.58
C GLU A 226 17.18 -16.14 18.91
N SER A 227 17.42 -16.48 17.63
CA SER A 227 18.59 -15.99 16.91
C SER A 227 18.34 -14.59 16.36
N PRO A 228 19.14 -13.56 16.74
CA PRO A 228 18.84 -12.16 16.46
C PRO A 228 18.81 -11.80 14.96
N ASP A 229 19.54 -12.51 14.10
CA ASP A 229 19.63 -12.25 12.68
C ASP A 229 18.69 -13.13 11.84
N MET A 230 17.85 -13.94 12.48
CA MET A 230 16.97 -14.87 11.82
C MET A 230 15.55 -14.33 11.66
N PRO A 231 14.92 -14.56 10.51
CA PRO A 231 13.47 -14.40 10.38
C PRO A 231 12.73 -15.38 11.29
N SER A 232 11.54 -15.03 11.76
CA SER A 232 10.78 -15.93 12.64
C SER A 232 10.45 -17.25 11.95
N SER A 233 10.34 -18.32 12.73
CA SER A 233 10.00 -19.67 12.24
C SER A 233 8.67 -19.72 11.47
N SER A 234 7.73 -18.80 11.77
CA SER A 234 6.46 -18.67 11.07
C SER A 234 6.63 -18.25 9.61
N ILE A 235 7.67 -17.48 9.26
CA ILE A 235 7.97 -17.09 7.89
C ILE A 235 8.34 -18.31 7.05
N TYR A 236 9.17 -19.21 7.58
CA TYR A 236 9.52 -20.46 6.92
C TYR A 236 8.29 -21.36 6.71
N SER A 237 7.44 -21.50 7.75
CA SER A 237 6.21 -22.27 7.63
C SER A 237 5.25 -21.71 6.59
N SER A 238 5.12 -20.38 6.51
CA SER A 238 4.25 -19.70 5.54
C SER A 238 4.77 -19.80 4.11
N ARG A 239 6.10 -19.65 3.91
CA ARG A 239 6.74 -19.64 2.57
C ARG A 239 6.88 -21.02 1.97
N PHE A 240 7.25 -22.01 2.78
CA PHE A 240 7.56 -23.39 2.33
C PHE A 240 6.45 -24.39 2.68
N GLY A 241 5.37 -23.91 3.30
CA GLY A 241 4.23 -24.75 3.72
C GLY A 241 4.39 -25.43 5.07
N SER A 242 5.60 -25.72 5.52
CA SER A 242 5.93 -26.14 6.89
C SER A 242 7.41 -25.87 7.19
N LEU A 243 7.75 -25.81 8.47
CA LEU A 243 9.14 -25.66 8.91
C LEU A 243 9.94 -26.92 8.58
N VAL A 244 9.33 -28.09 8.69
CA VAL A 244 9.95 -29.37 8.32
C VAL A 244 10.33 -29.44 6.84
N ARG A 245 9.44 -28.93 5.97
CA ARG A 245 9.74 -28.84 4.54
C ARG A 245 10.90 -27.89 4.24
N ALA A 246 11.01 -26.79 4.99
CA ALA A 246 12.17 -25.91 4.88
C ALA A 246 13.48 -26.62 5.28
N TYR A 247 13.43 -27.48 6.33
CA TYR A 247 14.56 -28.31 6.73
C TYR A 247 14.95 -29.31 5.64
N GLN A 248 13.99 -30.01 5.06
CA GLN A 248 14.23 -30.95 3.94
C GLN A 248 14.89 -30.25 2.73
N LEU A 249 14.46 -29.01 2.41
CA LEU A 249 15.04 -28.25 1.29
C LEU A 249 16.50 -27.86 1.50
N ILE A 250 16.97 -27.78 2.75
CA ILE A 250 18.38 -27.53 3.05
C ILE A 250 19.17 -28.83 3.31
N GLY A 251 18.51 -29.99 3.22
CA GLY A 251 19.14 -31.29 3.47
C GLY A 251 19.30 -31.61 4.95
N TYR A 252 18.60 -30.93 5.83
CA TYR A 252 18.60 -31.22 7.27
C TYR A 252 17.40 -32.10 7.63
N ASP A 253 17.70 -33.27 8.18
CA ASP A 253 16.72 -34.18 8.75
C ASP A 253 16.75 -34.07 10.27
N PRO A 254 15.70 -33.48 10.89
CA PRO A 254 15.58 -33.49 12.35
C PRO A 254 15.32 -34.95 12.81
N GLU A 255 16.10 -35.46 13.75
CA GLU A 255 15.99 -36.81 14.29
C GLU A 255 14.61 -37.17 14.88
N ARG A 256 13.64 -36.27 14.83
CA ARG A 256 12.26 -36.47 15.28
C ARG A 256 11.36 -36.78 14.07
N ASP A 257 10.57 -37.83 14.23
CA ASP A 257 9.51 -38.19 13.28
C ASP A 257 8.40 -37.12 13.27
N TYR A 258 8.30 -36.41 12.18
CA TYR A 258 7.25 -35.40 11.92
C TYR A 258 6.21 -35.87 10.90
N SER A 259 6.21 -37.15 10.51
CA SER A 259 5.28 -37.72 9.53
C SER A 259 3.82 -37.50 9.90
N PHE A 260 3.51 -37.44 11.21
CA PHE A 260 2.17 -37.14 11.71
C PHE A 260 1.62 -35.77 11.24
N ILE A 261 2.49 -34.77 10.95
CA ILE A 261 2.06 -33.45 10.46
C ILE A 261 1.52 -33.57 9.04
N GLU A 262 2.18 -34.33 8.19
CA GLU A 262 1.74 -34.55 6.80
C GLU A 262 0.48 -35.42 6.77
N ILE A 263 0.43 -36.46 7.58
CA ILE A 263 -0.75 -37.31 7.76
C ILE A 263 -1.95 -36.49 8.24
N ASN A 264 -1.79 -35.65 9.25
CA ASN A 264 -2.87 -34.78 9.74
C ASN A 264 -3.33 -33.76 8.69
N ARG A 265 -2.41 -33.23 7.88
CA ARG A 265 -2.77 -32.33 6.78
C ARG A 265 -3.57 -33.07 5.70
N PHE A 266 -3.16 -34.27 5.32
CA PHE A 266 -3.87 -35.13 4.40
C PHE A 266 -5.27 -35.48 4.91
N LEU A 267 -5.40 -35.87 6.16
CA LEU A 267 -6.68 -36.20 6.80
C LEU A 267 -7.63 -35.00 6.86
N ARG A 268 -7.13 -33.79 7.13
CA ARG A 268 -7.94 -32.56 7.09
C ARG A 268 -8.44 -32.24 5.69
N GLY A 269 -7.60 -32.45 4.68
CA GLY A 269 -8.01 -32.29 3.27
C GLY A 269 -9.08 -33.31 2.87
N LEU A 270 -8.87 -34.57 3.24
CA LEU A 270 -9.82 -35.65 2.99
C LEU A 270 -11.17 -35.39 3.68
N HIS A 271 -11.16 -34.99 4.94
CA HIS A 271 -12.36 -34.65 5.69
C HIS A 271 -13.16 -33.55 5.01
N LYS A 272 -12.50 -32.51 4.49
CA LYS A 272 -13.18 -31.42 3.77
C LYS A 272 -13.88 -31.93 2.51
N ASN A 273 -13.19 -32.76 1.72
CA ASN A 273 -13.75 -33.32 0.49
C ASN A 273 -14.94 -34.25 0.76
N ILE A 274 -14.84 -35.12 1.79
CA ILE A 274 -15.92 -36.00 2.22
C ILE A 274 -17.12 -35.17 2.70
N PHE A 275 -16.87 -34.10 3.46
CA PHE A 275 -17.92 -33.22 3.96
C PHE A 275 -18.68 -32.53 2.83
N GLU A 276 -17.96 -31.96 1.84
CA GLU A 276 -18.55 -31.33 0.65
C GLU A 276 -19.33 -32.34 -0.20
N GLU A 277 -18.81 -33.56 -0.41
CA GLU A 277 -19.49 -34.63 -1.13
C GLU A 277 -20.76 -35.10 -0.39
N THR A 278 -20.70 -35.19 0.94
CA THR A 278 -21.86 -35.58 1.76
C THR A 278 -22.97 -34.54 1.71
N ILE A 279 -22.61 -33.23 1.80
CA ILE A 279 -23.57 -32.13 1.63
C ILE A 279 -24.23 -32.19 0.23
N GLY A 280 -23.44 -32.39 -0.82
CA GLY A 280 -23.96 -32.52 -2.17
C GLY A 280 -24.98 -33.65 -2.29
N LYS A 281 -24.67 -34.83 -1.75
CA LYS A 281 -25.58 -35.98 -1.76
C LYS A 281 -26.85 -35.73 -0.94
N ILE A 282 -26.76 -35.04 0.21
CA ILE A 282 -27.95 -34.68 1.02
C ILE A 282 -28.86 -33.70 0.23
N GLN A 283 -28.27 -32.72 -0.45
CA GLN A 283 -29.03 -31.78 -1.28
C GLN A 283 -29.70 -32.45 -2.48
N GLU A 284 -29.08 -33.46 -3.09
CA GLU A 284 -29.64 -34.25 -4.18
C GLU A 284 -30.87 -35.12 -3.72
N ILE A 285 -30.88 -35.52 -2.44
CA ILE A 285 -31.95 -36.36 -1.88
C ILE A 285 -33.11 -35.50 -1.32
N GLY A 286 -33.02 -34.16 -1.41
CA GLY A 286 -34.08 -33.25 -1.03
C GLY A 286 -34.11 -32.90 0.46
N GLY A 287 -32.96 -32.85 1.10
CA GLY A 287 -32.77 -32.35 2.46
C GLY A 287 -32.74 -30.82 2.54
#